data_e44794c249e20516b814fa438965121d
#
_entry.id   e44794c249e20516b814fa438965121d
#
_cell.length_a   1.000
_cell.length_b   1.000
_cell.length_c   1.000
_cell.angle_alpha   90.00
_cell.angle_beta   90.00
_cell.angle_gamma   90.00
#
_symmetry.space_group_name_H-M   'P 1'
#
loop_
_entity.id
_entity.type
_entity.pdbx_description
1 polymer ?
#
loop_
_entity_poly.entity_id
_entity_poly.type
_entity_poly.pdbx_seq_one_letter_code
_entity_poly.pdbx_strand_id
1 'polypeptide(L)'
;DEDRLQGVFPLKKMITSPSVSKVKHVMRKDPISVHVDTPIDEVVQIIEKYDLVAAPVVDSIGRLVGQITVDDVMDEVREQSERDYQLASGLSQDVETDDNVMRQTSARLPWLLIGMLGGIGNSMILGNFDTTFAAHPEMALYIPLIGGTGGNVGTQSSAIIVQGLANSSLDAKDTFKQVAKEAVVAVINATIISLLVYTYNFIPVSYTHLTLPTKL
;
A
#
# COMPACT_ATOMS: atom_id res chain seq x y z
N ASP A 1 8.99 -45.36 -12.04
CA ASP A 1 9.72 -44.44 -11.31
C ASP A 1 8.83 -43.31 -10.77
N GLU A 2 8.11 -43.55 -9.73
CA GLU A 2 7.60 -42.72 -8.64
C GLU A 2 7.07 -41.29 -8.97
N ASP A 3 6.23 -41.15 -10.03
CA ASP A 3 5.48 -39.93 -10.35
C ASP A 3 6.28 -38.59 -10.38
N ARG A 4 7.62 -38.69 -10.46
CA ARG A 4 8.50 -37.52 -10.53
C ARG A 4 8.41 -36.85 -11.89
N LEU A 5 8.37 -35.52 -11.86
CA LEU A 5 8.37 -34.71 -13.05
C LEU A 5 9.65 -34.90 -13.87
N GLN A 6 9.54 -35.45 -15.10
CA GLN A 6 10.66 -35.74 -15.98
C GLN A 6 10.88 -34.68 -17.06
N GLY A 7 9.84 -33.94 -17.38
CA GLY A 7 9.88 -32.91 -18.40
C GLY A 7 8.53 -32.39 -18.78
N VAL A 8 8.53 -31.37 -19.61
CA VAL A 8 7.33 -30.76 -20.19
C VAL A 8 7.31 -30.95 -21.68
N PHE A 9 6.17 -31.30 -22.22
CA PHE A 9 5.98 -31.48 -23.65
C PHE A 9 5.18 -30.29 -24.21
N PRO A 10 5.86 -29.31 -24.86
CA PRO A 10 5.18 -28.14 -25.38
C PRO A 10 4.18 -28.52 -26.48
N LEU A 11 2.98 -27.89 -26.45
CA LEU A 11 1.89 -28.12 -27.40
C LEU A 11 2.36 -27.94 -28.86
N LYS A 12 3.19 -26.94 -29.14
CA LYS A 12 3.77 -26.71 -30.47
C LYS A 12 4.56 -27.91 -30.95
N LYS A 13 5.39 -28.54 -30.10
CA LYS A 13 6.13 -29.73 -30.41
C LYS A 13 5.23 -30.95 -30.60
N MET A 14 4.14 -31.04 -29.83
CA MET A 14 3.17 -32.11 -29.95
C MET A 14 2.52 -32.14 -31.34
N ILE A 15 2.19 -30.96 -31.90
CA ILE A 15 1.57 -30.83 -33.23
C ILE A 15 2.59 -31.05 -34.36
N THR A 16 3.85 -30.60 -34.16
CA THR A 16 4.87 -30.60 -35.22
C THR A 16 5.76 -31.86 -35.24
N SER A 17 5.71 -32.68 -34.20
CA SER A 17 6.54 -33.90 -34.12
C SER A 17 5.88 -35.06 -34.84
N PRO A 18 6.68 -35.95 -35.50
CA PRO A 18 6.14 -37.16 -36.09
C PRO A 18 5.44 -38.03 -35.06
N SER A 19 4.29 -38.64 -35.45
CA SER A 19 3.44 -39.45 -34.55
C SER A 19 4.15 -40.69 -33.96
N VAL A 20 5.23 -41.12 -34.57
CA VAL A 20 6.06 -42.26 -34.09
C VAL A 20 7.15 -41.87 -33.09
N SER A 21 7.30 -40.55 -32.81
CA SER A 21 8.31 -40.07 -31.89
C SER A 21 7.93 -40.37 -30.43
N LYS A 22 8.88 -40.94 -29.68
CA LYS A 22 8.66 -41.15 -28.23
C LYS A 22 8.71 -39.81 -27.50
N VAL A 23 7.76 -39.56 -26.58
CA VAL A 23 7.68 -38.35 -25.76
C VAL A 23 9.02 -38.01 -25.11
N LYS A 24 9.73 -39.00 -24.58
CA LYS A 24 11.06 -38.87 -23.97
C LYS A 24 12.10 -38.15 -24.85
N HIS A 25 11.98 -38.21 -26.17
CA HIS A 25 12.94 -37.60 -27.10
C HIS A 25 12.55 -36.20 -27.53
N VAL A 26 11.28 -35.84 -27.39
CA VAL A 26 10.75 -34.54 -27.84
C VAL A 26 10.38 -33.61 -26.69
N MET A 27 10.25 -34.10 -25.45
CA MET A 27 10.00 -33.29 -24.27
C MET A 27 11.19 -32.36 -23.96
N ARG A 28 10.93 -31.25 -23.31
CA ARG A 28 11.93 -30.40 -22.68
C ARG A 28 12.28 -31.04 -21.33
N LYS A 29 13.52 -31.46 -21.17
CA LYS A 29 14.06 -31.96 -19.91
C LYS A 29 14.30 -30.78 -18.96
N ASP A 30 14.29 -31.05 -17.65
CA ASP A 30 14.53 -30.06 -16.61
C ASP A 30 13.60 -28.82 -16.73
N PRO A 31 12.27 -29.03 -16.67
CA PRO A 31 11.32 -27.93 -16.74
C PRO A 31 11.48 -27.03 -15.51
N ILE A 32 11.27 -25.73 -15.72
CA ILE A 32 11.14 -24.79 -14.61
C ILE A 32 9.88 -25.20 -13.86
N SER A 33 10.03 -25.55 -12.58
CA SER A 33 8.96 -25.94 -11.68
C SER A 33 9.00 -25.12 -10.41
N VAL A 34 7.87 -24.97 -9.75
CA VAL A 34 7.75 -24.34 -8.44
C VAL A 34 7.45 -25.40 -7.39
N HIS A 35 7.88 -25.17 -6.18
CA HIS A 35 7.62 -26.05 -5.06
C HIS A 35 6.27 -25.71 -4.44
N VAL A 36 5.56 -26.69 -3.85
CA VAL A 36 4.27 -26.46 -3.21
C VAL A 36 4.35 -25.43 -2.07
N ASP A 37 5.50 -25.35 -1.40
CA ASP A 37 5.76 -24.43 -0.29
C ASP A 37 6.39 -23.08 -0.73
N THR A 38 6.56 -22.86 -2.05
CA THR A 38 7.15 -21.60 -2.56
C THR A 38 6.20 -20.45 -2.32
N PRO A 39 6.65 -19.34 -1.68
CA PRO A 39 5.83 -18.15 -1.51
C PRO A 39 5.34 -17.61 -2.85
N ILE A 40 4.13 -17.07 -2.87
CA ILE A 40 3.51 -16.60 -4.11
C ILE A 40 4.32 -15.51 -4.81
N ASP A 41 4.94 -14.61 -4.07
CA ASP A 41 5.80 -13.55 -4.63
C ASP A 41 7.00 -14.11 -5.41
N GLU A 42 7.56 -15.24 -4.97
CA GLU A 42 8.64 -15.92 -5.68
C GLU A 42 8.10 -16.63 -6.92
N VAL A 43 6.90 -17.19 -6.86
CA VAL A 43 6.22 -17.77 -8.01
C VAL A 43 5.96 -16.73 -9.09
N VAL A 44 5.48 -15.54 -8.70
CA VAL A 44 5.31 -14.37 -9.59
C VAL A 44 6.62 -14.07 -10.32
N GLN A 45 7.72 -13.92 -9.57
CA GLN A 45 9.04 -13.63 -10.15
C GLN A 45 9.54 -14.72 -11.11
N ILE A 46 9.27 -15.99 -10.81
CA ILE A 46 9.64 -17.10 -11.68
C ILE A 46 8.83 -17.04 -12.99
N ILE A 47 7.51 -16.83 -12.90
CA ILE A 47 6.63 -16.74 -14.07
C ILE A 47 7.02 -15.55 -14.95
N GLU A 48 7.27 -14.37 -14.38
CA GLU A 48 7.73 -13.20 -15.11
C GLU A 48 9.12 -13.40 -15.73
N LYS A 49 10.08 -13.86 -14.94
CA LYS A 49 11.48 -14.04 -15.40
C LYS A 49 11.63 -14.98 -16.58
N TYR A 50 10.80 -16.01 -16.62
CA TYR A 50 10.89 -17.05 -17.65
C TYR A 50 9.76 -16.99 -18.69
N ASP A 51 8.92 -15.96 -18.62
CA ASP A 51 7.77 -15.76 -19.53
C ASP A 51 6.90 -17.02 -19.65
N LEU A 52 6.52 -17.57 -18.49
CA LEU A 52 5.76 -18.81 -18.41
C LEU A 52 4.26 -18.54 -18.44
N VAL A 53 3.52 -19.29 -19.26
CA VAL A 53 2.05 -19.32 -19.24
C VAL A 53 1.54 -20.21 -18.11
N ALA A 54 2.29 -21.26 -17.78
CA ALA A 54 2.01 -22.15 -16.67
C ALA A 54 3.32 -22.81 -16.18
N ALA A 55 3.41 -23.09 -14.89
CA ALA A 55 4.50 -23.79 -14.28
C ALA A 55 3.99 -25.06 -13.57
N PRO A 56 4.68 -26.22 -13.72
CA PRO A 56 4.37 -27.40 -12.93
C PRO A 56 4.72 -27.16 -11.46
N VAL A 57 3.87 -27.65 -10.58
CA VAL A 57 4.06 -27.61 -9.12
C VAL A 57 4.50 -28.99 -8.64
N VAL A 58 5.59 -29.03 -7.88
CA VAL A 58 6.16 -30.27 -7.36
C VAL A 58 6.23 -30.28 -5.83
N ASP A 59 6.17 -31.49 -5.26
CA ASP A 59 6.39 -31.69 -3.83
C ASP A 59 7.89 -31.82 -3.48
N SER A 60 8.18 -32.04 -2.19
CA SER A 60 9.55 -32.16 -1.63
C SER A 60 10.39 -33.29 -2.24
N ILE A 61 9.77 -34.28 -2.88
CA ILE A 61 10.43 -35.39 -3.53
C ILE A 61 10.40 -35.32 -5.07
N GLY A 62 9.89 -34.18 -5.60
CA GLY A 62 9.87 -33.89 -7.05
C GLY A 62 8.71 -34.54 -7.81
N ARG A 63 7.64 -34.98 -7.13
CA ARG A 63 6.43 -35.48 -7.79
C ARG A 63 5.55 -34.31 -8.23
N LEU A 64 4.95 -34.48 -9.40
CA LEU A 64 3.99 -33.48 -9.90
C LEU A 64 2.71 -33.50 -9.06
N VAL A 65 2.43 -32.41 -8.40
CA VAL A 65 1.21 -32.20 -7.58
C VAL A 65 0.12 -31.48 -8.39
N GLY A 66 0.53 -30.57 -9.27
CA GLY A 66 -0.39 -29.77 -10.08
C GLY A 66 0.35 -28.84 -11.02
N GLN A 67 -0.35 -27.83 -11.46
CA GLN A 67 0.22 -26.69 -12.20
C GLN A 67 -0.37 -25.40 -11.67
N ILE A 68 0.38 -24.32 -11.77
CA ILE A 68 -0.09 -22.96 -11.55
C ILE A 68 0.00 -22.20 -12.87
N THR A 69 -1.04 -21.48 -13.22
CA THR A 69 -1.11 -20.70 -14.45
C THR A 69 -0.83 -19.22 -14.18
N VAL A 70 -0.46 -18.48 -15.23
CA VAL A 70 -0.28 -17.03 -15.13
C VAL A 70 -1.56 -16.33 -14.65
N ASP A 71 -2.73 -16.84 -15.03
CA ASP A 71 -4.03 -16.27 -14.63
C ASP A 71 -4.24 -16.40 -13.12
N ASP A 72 -3.94 -17.59 -12.53
CA ASP A 72 -4.02 -17.80 -11.08
C ASP A 72 -3.09 -16.85 -10.31
N VAL A 73 -1.89 -16.64 -10.85
CA VAL A 73 -0.89 -15.73 -10.26
C VAL A 73 -1.33 -14.28 -10.38
N MET A 74 -1.91 -13.88 -11.51
CA MET A 74 -2.42 -12.51 -11.69
C MET A 74 -3.60 -12.20 -10.79
N ASP A 75 -4.47 -13.17 -10.55
CA ASP A 75 -5.58 -13.00 -9.60
C ASP A 75 -5.05 -12.78 -8.18
N GLU A 76 -4.06 -13.54 -7.74
CA GLU A 76 -3.43 -13.35 -6.43
C GLU A 76 -2.72 -12.00 -6.30
N VAL A 77 -1.95 -11.59 -7.34
CA VAL A 77 -1.30 -10.26 -7.37
C VAL A 77 -2.32 -9.13 -7.27
N ARG A 78 -3.45 -9.29 -7.95
CA ARG A 78 -4.54 -8.32 -7.89
C ARG A 78 -5.15 -8.25 -6.50
N GLU A 79 -5.47 -9.39 -5.89
CA GLU A 79 -6.03 -9.48 -4.54
C GLU A 79 -5.07 -8.89 -3.50
N GLN A 80 -3.77 -9.18 -3.63
CA GLN A 80 -2.73 -8.58 -2.80
C GLN A 80 -2.71 -7.05 -2.95
N SER A 81 -2.76 -6.55 -4.18
CA SER A 81 -2.77 -5.10 -4.45
C SER A 81 -4.02 -4.42 -3.87
N GLU A 82 -5.18 -5.07 -3.93
CA GLU A 82 -6.42 -4.57 -3.33
C GLU A 82 -6.30 -4.51 -1.79
N ARG A 83 -5.75 -5.54 -1.15
CA ARG A 83 -5.45 -5.55 0.30
C ARG A 83 -4.50 -4.43 0.69
N ASP A 84 -3.41 -4.24 -0.06
CA ASP A 84 -2.43 -3.19 0.20
C ASP A 84 -3.03 -1.79 0.08
N TYR A 85 -3.90 -1.59 -0.92
CA TYR A 85 -4.63 -0.34 -1.08
C TYR A 85 -5.57 -0.06 0.11
N GLN A 86 -6.28 -1.08 0.59
CA GLN A 86 -7.16 -0.95 1.76
C GLN A 86 -6.37 -0.61 3.02
N LEU A 87 -5.25 -1.29 3.26
CA LEU A 87 -4.35 -0.99 4.38
C LEU A 87 -3.80 0.44 4.30
N ALA A 88 -3.37 0.89 3.12
CA ALA A 88 -2.91 2.27 2.91
C ALA A 88 -4.01 3.30 3.16
N SER A 89 -5.27 2.91 2.97
CA SER A 89 -6.45 3.74 3.25
C SER A 89 -6.90 3.71 4.72
N GLY A 90 -6.20 2.97 5.58
CA GLY A 90 -6.50 2.87 7.01
C GLY A 90 -7.61 1.87 7.34
N LEU A 91 -7.88 0.91 6.45
CA LEU A 91 -8.77 -0.20 6.73
C LEU A 91 -7.98 -1.35 7.35
N SER A 92 -8.42 -1.86 8.48
CA SER A 92 -7.72 -2.93 9.22
C SER A 92 -8.13 -4.34 8.82
N GLN A 93 -9.12 -4.47 7.97
CA GLN A 93 -9.68 -5.73 7.48
C GLN A 93 -10.07 -5.56 6.02
N ASP A 94 -10.08 -6.67 5.29
CA ASP A 94 -10.62 -6.72 3.95
C ASP A 94 -12.13 -6.47 3.94
N VAL A 95 -12.56 -5.47 3.16
CA VAL A 95 -13.94 -4.97 3.12
C VAL A 95 -14.38 -4.78 1.68
N GLU A 96 -15.55 -5.33 1.37
CA GLU A 96 -16.22 -5.15 0.09
C GLU A 96 -17.36 -4.12 0.19
N THR A 97 -17.81 -3.62 -0.96
CA THR A 97 -18.87 -2.61 -1.04
C THR A 97 -20.24 -3.11 -0.58
N ASP A 98 -20.49 -4.40 -0.68
CA ASP A 98 -21.72 -5.09 -0.30
C ASP A 98 -21.69 -5.69 1.13
N ASP A 99 -20.54 -5.55 1.82
CA ASP A 99 -20.42 -5.93 3.22
C ASP A 99 -21.41 -5.16 4.11
N ASN A 100 -21.86 -5.81 5.17
CA ASN A 100 -22.76 -5.20 6.13
C ASN A 100 -22.09 -4.02 6.87
N VAL A 101 -22.91 -3.07 7.34
CA VAL A 101 -22.47 -1.84 8.01
C VAL A 101 -21.55 -2.13 9.20
N MET A 102 -21.81 -3.21 9.95
CA MET A 102 -21.02 -3.55 11.12
C MET A 102 -19.58 -3.95 10.76
N ARG A 103 -19.41 -4.74 9.69
CA ARG A 103 -18.09 -5.14 9.17
C ARG A 103 -17.31 -3.93 8.66
N GLN A 104 -17.98 -3.09 7.87
CA GLN A 104 -17.36 -1.83 7.39
C GLN A 104 -16.96 -0.89 8.53
N THR A 105 -17.78 -0.81 9.59
CA THR A 105 -17.47 0.01 10.77
C THR A 105 -16.28 -0.57 11.54
N SER A 106 -16.27 -1.88 11.79
CA SER A 106 -15.19 -2.52 12.54
C SER A 106 -13.84 -2.43 11.84
N ALA A 107 -13.83 -2.45 10.49
CA ALA A 107 -12.60 -2.27 9.71
C ALA A 107 -12.00 -0.86 9.81
N ARG A 108 -12.83 0.16 9.98
CA ARG A 108 -12.41 1.57 10.06
C ARG A 108 -12.09 2.04 11.47
N LEU A 109 -12.76 1.46 12.45
CA LEU A 109 -12.72 1.94 13.84
C LEU A 109 -11.32 1.97 14.45
N PRO A 110 -10.44 0.96 14.27
CA PRO A 110 -9.09 0.99 14.85
C PRO A 110 -8.28 2.22 14.39
N TRP A 111 -8.31 2.53 13.11
CA TRP A 111 -7.60 3.69 12.57
C TRP A 111 -8.18 5.01 13.08
N LEU A 112 -9.51 5.12 13.15
CA LEU A 112 -10.18 6.30 13.70
C LEU A 112 -9.87 6.52 15.17
N LEU A 113 -9.76 5.44 15.97
CA LEU A 113 -9.37 5.54 17.38
C LEU A 113 -7.93 6.02 17.56
N ILE A 114 -7.01 5.56 16.72
CA ILE A 114 -5.63 6.07 16.70
C ILE A 114 -5.61 7.56 16.37
N GLY A 115 -6.36 7.95 15.33
CA GLY A 115 -6.51 9.37 14.97
C GLY A 115 -7.12 10.22 16.08
N MET A 116 -8.12 9.70 16.77
CA MET A 116 -8.74 10.38 17.93
C MET A 116 -7.74 10.59 19.06
N LEU A 117 -6.93 9.58 19.40
CA LEU A 117 -5.87 9.72 20.43
C LEU A 117 -4.85 10.79 20.03
N GLY A 118 -4.45 10.83 18.77
CA GLY A 118 -3.61 11.90 18.22
C GLY A 118 -4.25 13.28 18.35
N GLY A 119 -5.55 13.37 18.06
CA GLY A 119 -6.34 14.59 18.19
C GLY A 119 -6.42 15.09 19.64
N ILE A 120 -6.63 14.20 20.61
CA ILE A 120 -6.61 14.53 22.05
C ILE A 120 -5.23 15.05 22.45
N GLY A 121 -4.14 14.40 22.03
CA GLY A 121 -2.78 14.88 22.30
C GLY A 121 -2.54 16.29 21.73
N ASN A 122 -2.97 16.54 20.50
CA ASN A 122 -2.89 17.87 19.88
C ASN A 122 -3.69 18.90 20.65
N SER A 123 -4.92 18.59 21.10
CA SER A 123 -5.76 19.47 21.90
C SER A 123 -5.09 19.84 23.24
N MET A 124 -4.43 18.86 23.89
CA MET A 124 -3.68 19.13 25.14
C MET A 124 -2.51 20.10 24.90
N ILE A 125 -1.82 19.98 23.78
CA ILE A 125 -0.73 20.90 23.40
C ILE A 125 -1.30 22.30 23.16
N LEU A 126 -2.38 22.43 22.39
CA LEU A 126 -3.01 23.72 22.08
C LEU A 126 -3.55 24.42 23.34
N GLY A 127 -4.07 23.69 24.31
CA GLY A 127 -4.55 24.23 25.58
C GLY A 127 -3.47 24.97 26.39
N ASN A 128 -2.19 24.70 26.17
CA ASN A 128 -1.12 25.50 26.79
C ASN A 128 -0.93 26.89 26.17
N PHE A 129 -1.60 27.18 25.06
CA PHE A 129 -1.49 28.45 24.33
C PHE A 129 -2.75 29.29 24.40
N ASP A 130 -3.65 29.02 25.36
CA ASP A 130 -4.93 29.74 25.52
C ASP A 130 -4.76 31.27 25.60
N THR A 131 -3.74 31.75 26.31
CA THR A 131 -3.44 33.18 26.41
C THR A 131 -3.02 33.79 25.08
N THR A 132 -2.29 33.01 24.25
CA THR A 132 -1.88 33.44 22.92
C THR A 132 -3.08 33.53 21.99
N PHE A 133 -3.99 32.56 22.03
CA PHE A 133 -5.23 32.59 21.24
C PHE A 133 -6.18 33.68 21.69
N ALA A 134 -6.21 34.00 22.98
CA ALA A 134 -6.98 35.12 23.49
C ALA A 134 -6.44 36.48 23.01
N ALA A 135 -5.12 36.62 22.90
CA ALA A 135 -4.46 37.82 22.38
C ALA A 135 -4.56 37.92 20.84
N HIS A 136 -4.58 36.76 20.13
CA HIS A 136 -4.56 36.65 18.67
C HIS A 136 -5.64 35.66 18.18
N PRO A 137 -6.93 36.00 18.28
CA PRO A 137 -8.03 35.11 17.93
C PRO A 137 -8.02 34.74 16.43
N GLU A 138 -7.41 35.55 15.59
CA GLU A 138 -7.19 35.26 14.16
C GLU A 138 -6.36 33.99 13.90
N MET A 139 -5.51 33.60 14.84
CA MET A 139 -4.71 32.36 14.71
C MET A 139 -5.60 31.11 14.71
N ALA A 140 -6.76 31.15 15.35
CA ALA A 140 -7.69 30.02 15.37
C ALA A 140 -8.22 29.67 13.96
N LEU A 141 -8.24 30.63 13.04
CA LEU A 141 -8.66 30.42 11.65
C LEU A 141 -7.71 29.46 10.87
N TYR A 142 -6.46 29.35 11.31
CA TYR A 142 -5.46 28.49 10.67
C TYR A 142 -5.44 27.06 11.21
N ILE A 143 -6.10 26.77 12.34
CA ILE A 143 -6.14 25.42 12.92
C ILE A 143 -6.71 24.40 11.93
N PRO A 144 -7.83 24.63 11.23
CA PRO A 144 -8.35 23.70 10.22
C PRO A 144 -7.39 23.51 9.04
N LEU A 145 -6.69 24.55 8.61
CA LEU A 145 -5.71 24.51 7.53
C LEU A 145 -4.52 23.60 7.92
N ILE A 146 -3.98 23.81 9.12
CA ILE A 146 -2.86 23.02 9.65
C ILE A 146 -3.29 21.57 9.86
N GLY A 147 -4.47 21.32 10.43
CA GLY A 147 -5.02 20.00 10.65
C GLY A 147 -5.25 19.23 9.34
N GLY A 148 -5.82 19.89 8.33
CA GLY A 148 -6.06 19.31 7.01
C GLY A 148 -4.76 18.99 6.25
N THR A 149 -3.81 19.91 6.25
CA THR A 149 -2.51 19.68 5.59
C THR A 149 -1.69 18.61 6.31
N GLY A 150 -1.68 18.60 7.65
CA GLY A 150 -1.01 17.55 8.45
C GLY A 150 -1.61 16.17 8.22
N GLY A 151 -2.95 16.08 8.13
CA GLY A 151 -3.64 14.84 7.79
C GLY A 151 -3.26 14.31 6.42
N ASN A 152 -3.21 15.18 5.40
CA ASN A 152 -2.81 14.80 4.05
C ASN A 152 -1.36 14.30 3.99
N VAL A 153 -0.42 14.97 4.67
CA VAL A 153 0.98 14.52 4.76
C VAL A 153 1.06 13.17 5.46
N GLY A 154 0.31 12.98 6.55
CA GLY A 154 0.25 11.70 7.27
C GLY A 154 -0.23 10.56 6.37
N THR A 155 -1.29 10.77 5.61
CA THR A 155 -1.82 9.77 4.65
C THR A 155 -0.81 9.44 3.56
N GLN A 156 -0.13 10.45 2.98
CA GLN A 156 0.89 10.26 1.95
C GLN A 156 2.09 9.47 2.47
N SER A 157 2.59 9.79 3.66
CA SER A 157 3.70 9.07 4.27
C SER A 157 3.33 7.64 4.64
N SER A 158 2.10 7.41 5.14
CA SER A 158 1.60 6.07 5.43
C SER A 158 1.53 5.21 4.16
N ALA A 159 1.01 5.76 3.06
CA ALA A 159 0.93 5.05 1.78
C ALA A 159 2.32 4.63 1.26
N ILE A 160 3.32 5.51 1.36
CA ILE A 160 4.72 5.21 0.95
C ILE A 160 5.30 4.09 1.81
N ILE A 161 5.06 4.10 3.13
CA ILE A 161 5.59 3.08 4.05
C ILE A 161 4.90 1.73 3.81
N VAL A 162 3.57 1.72 3.67
CA VAL A 162 2.81 0.48 3.38
C VAL A 162 3.28 -0.13 2.06
N GLN A 163 3.41 0.67 1.01
CA GLN A 163 3.93 0.20 -0.27
C GLN A 163 5.37 -0.32 -0.18
N GLY A 164 6.22 0.31 0.62
CA GLY A 164 7.59 -0.15 0.85
C GLY A 164 7.65 -1.48 1.60
N LEU A 165 6.74 -1.70 2.54
CA LEU A 165 6.61 -2.97 3.27
C LEU A 165 6.06 -4.08 2.37
N ALA A 166 5.01 -3.79 1.59
CA ALA A 166 4.39 -4.73 0.67
C ALA A 166 5.40 -5.24 -0.39
N ASN A 167 6.23 -4.35 -0.93
CA ASN A 167 7.26 -4.72 -1.91
C ASN A 167 8.52 -5.33 -1.30
N SER A 168 8.53 -5.72 -0.03
CA SER A 168 9.70 -6.26 0.69
C SER A 168 10.97 -5.41 0.55
N SER A 169 10.80 -4.12 0.21
CA SER A 169 11.89 -3.16 0.03
C SER A 169 12.34 -2.50 1.35
N LEU A 170 11.58 -2.72 2.43
CA LEU A 170 11.85 -2.16 3.76
C LEU A 170 12.04 -3.30 4.77
N ASP A 171 13.28 -3.45 5.23
CA ASP A 171 13.57 -4.23 6.43
C ASP A 171 13.26 -3.43 7.70
N ALA A 172 13.02 -4.13 8.82
CA ALA A 172 12.75 -3.49 10.11
C ALA A 172 13.85 -2.50 10.56
N LYS A 173 15.10 -2.69 10.11
CA LYS A 173 16.23 -1.78 10.36
C LYS A 173 16.17 -0.52 9.51
N ASP A 174 15.60 -0.60 8.31
CA ASP A 174 15.47 0.53 7.40
C ASP A 174 14.24 1.39 7.71
N THR A 175 13.27 0.86 8.46
CA THR A 175 12.06 1.58 8.88
C THR A 175 12.40 2.87 9.63
N PHE A 176 13.36 2.85 10.56
CA PHE A 176 13.77 4.06 11.29
C PHE A 176 14.38 5.11 10.37
N LYS A 177 15.20 4.69 9.41
CA LYS A 177 15.79 5.57 8.41
C LYS A 177 14.74 6.19 7.51
N GLN A 178 13.72 5.41 7.14
CA GLN A 178 12.59 5.91 6.35
C GLN A 178 11.75 6.92 7.15
N VAL A 179 11.45 6.65 8.41
CA VAL A 179 10.75 7.61 9.30
C VAL A 179 11.54 8.91 9.43
N ALA A 180 12.87 8.84 9.59
CA ALA A 180 13.72 10.03 9.64
C ALA A 180 13.68 10.82 8.32
N LYS A 181 13.67 10.14 7.17
CA LYS A 181 13.51 10.75 5.86
C LYS A 181 12.15 11.45 5.72
N GLU A 182 11.07 10.79 6.14
CA GLU A 182 9.73 11.37 6.13
C GLU A 182 9.64 12.62 7.04
N ALA A 183 10.30 12.61 8.19
CA ALA A 183 10.36 13.79 9.06
C ALA A 183 11.05 14.98 8.36
N VAL A 184 12.12 14.76 7.61
CA VAL A 184 12.78 15.81 6.82
C VAL A 184 11.84 16.34 5.72
N VAL A 185 11.15 15.45 5.00
CA VAL A 185 10.17 15.83 3.97
C VAL A 185 9.04 16.65 4.60
N ALA A 186 8.55 16.25 5.77
CA ALA A 186 7.50 16.99 6.50
C ALA A 186 7.96 18.40 6.88
N VAL A 187 9.19 18.58 7.35
CA VAL A 187 9.76 19.91 7.67
C VAL A 187 9.86 20.79 6.43
N ILE A 188 10.31 20.24 5.29
CA ILE A 188 10.37 21.00 4.03
C ILE A 188 8.98 21.43 3.59
N ASN A 189 8.03 20.53 3.58
CA ASN A 189 6.64 20.81 3.20
C ASN A 189 6.02 21.85 4.14
N ALA A 190 6.19 21.72 5.45
CA ALA A 190 5.70 22.68 6.43
C ALA A 190 6.30 24.08 6.19
N THR A 191 7.58 24.17 5.87
CA THR A 191 8.26 25.43 5.56
C THR A 191 7.67 26.10 4.32
N ILE A 192 7.46 25.32 3.25
CA ILE A 192 6.87 25.83 1.99
C ILE A 192 5.44 26.31 2.23
N ILE A 193 4.61 25.53 2.92
CA ILE A 193 3.22 25.89 3.22
C ILE A 193 3.16 27.12 4.11
N SER A 194 4.03 27.20 5.13
CA SER A 194 4.10 28.38 6.01
C SER A 194 4.46 29.65 5.24
N LEU A 195 5.39 29.53 4.28
CA LEU A 195 5.77 30.67 3.44
C LEU A 195 4.64 31.11 2.51
N LEU A 196 3.88 30.16 1.97
CA LEU A 196 2.70 30.46 1.14
C LEU A 196 1.60 31.14 1.96
N VAL A 197 1.31 30.65 3.16
CA VAL A 197 0.33 31.27 4.06
C VAL A 197 0.79 32.66 4.48
N TYR A 198 2.08 32.82 4.77
CA TYR A 198 2.66 34.13 5.11
C TYR A 198 2.50 35.11 3.95
N THR A 199 2.84 34.73 2.73
CA THR A 199 2.67 35.59 1.53
C THR A 199 1.20 35.90 1.26
N TYR A 200 0.30 34.93 1.44
CA TYR A 200 -1.14 35.16 1.31
C TYR A 200 -1.64 36.26 2.27
N ASN A 201 -1.16 36.31 3.50
CA ASN A 201 -1.53 37.33 4.47
C ASN A 201 -1.01 38.74 4.12
N PHE A 202 0.02 38.85 3.26
CA PHE A 202 0.50 40.14 2.75
C PHE A 202 -0.32 40.67 1.59
N ILE A 203 -1.09 39.83 0.90
CA ILE A 203 -2.02 40.28 -0.12
C ILE A 203 -3.19 40.91 0.65
N PRO A 204 -3.45 42.24 0.51
CA PRO A 204 -4.54 42.85 1.23
C PRO A 204 -5.87 42.27 0.72
N VAL A 205 -6.32 41.22 1.37
CA VAL A 205 -7.71 40.80 1.27
C VAL A 205 -8.49 41.93 1.91
N SER A 206 -9.22 42.68 1.09
CA SER A 206 -10.13 43.72 1.58
C SER A 206 -11.11 43.09 2.55
N TYR A 207 -10.81 43.19 3.85
CA TYR A 207 -11.69 42.79 4.95
C TYR A 207 -12.91 43.73 5.06
N THR A 208 -13.49 44.17 3.95
CA THR A 208 -14.61 45.09 3.95
C THR A 208 -15.96 44.43 4.28
N HIS A 209 -16.02 43.15 4.60
CA HIS A 209 -17.29 42.48 4.86
C HIS A 209 -17.44 41.76 6.22
N LEU A 210 -16.48 41.89 7.14
CA LEU A 210 -16.56 41.24 8.47
C LEU A 210 -16.51 42.24 9.63
N THR A 211 -16.62 43.51 9.38
CA THR A 211 -17.00 44.45 10.45
C THR A 211 -18.52 44.40 10.64
N LEU A 212 -18.98 43.44 11.44
CA LEU A 212 -20.28 43.57 12.08
C LEU A 212 -20.32 44.94 12.77
N PRO A 213 -21.35 45.75 12.55
CA PRO A 213 -21.46 47.02 13.24
C PRO A 213 -21.73 46.75 14.72
N THR A 214 -20.68 46.77 15.54
CA THR A 214 -20.82 46.93 16.98
C THR A 214 -21.21 48.38 17.27
N LYS A 215 -22.46 48.68 17.03
CA LYS A 215 -23.15 49.83 17.62
C LYS A 215 -24.58 49.45 17.92
N LEU A 216 -24.82 49.04 19.13
CA LEU A 216 -25.95 49.39 19.95
C LEU A 216 -25.48 49.44 21.40
#